data_22df3dcf73d0ea7b5e6a80c90a4f820d
#
_entry.id   22df3dcf73d0ea7b5e6a80c90a4f820d
#
_cell.length_a   1.000
_cell.length_b   1.000
_cell.length_c   1.000
_cell.angle_alpha   90.00
_cell.angle_beta   90.00
_cell.angle_gamma   90.00
#
_symmetry.space_group_name_H-M   'P 1'
#
loop_
_entity.id
_entity.type
_entity.pdbx_description
1 polymer ?
#
loop_
_entity_poly.entity_id
_entity_poly.type
_entity_poly.pdbx_seq_one_letter_code
_entity_poly.pdbx_strand_id
1 'polypeptide(L)'
;MSNLPAFASTAVAVTFVGAGPGAAAHLTLAAYGALQQADVVIHDRLVGPEVLALIPAHVVRIDLGKQGFGPSALQTTINATLVAQASTGARVVRLKGGDCGIFGRLDEEIEALEAAQLSFRILPGLTSAAVAAANIGQSLTRRGRNAALRIVTGHDMVGFADQDWRGMAQPGEVTAVYMGKKSARFIQGRLMMHGALPDTAVTLIENVSRADERIVAATLATLPDAAAALTGPAIILLGLLPRRAGHAVAKIKATRIQEAPLQAAPLQEART
;
A
#
# COMPACT_ATOMS: atom_id res chain seq x y z
N MET A 1 -28.38 -6.41 2.17
CA MET A 1 -27.27 -6.22 1.20
C MET A 1 -27.42 -4.81 0.67
N SER A 2 -26.53 -3.91 1.06
CA SER A 2 -26.53 -2.54 0.53
C SER A 2 -26.27 -2.60 -0.98
N ASN A 3 -27.09 -1.88 -1.75
CA ASN A 3 -26.91 -1.68 -3.19
C ASN A 3 -25.60 -0.92 -3.46
N LEU A 4 -24.48 -1.61 -3.35
CA LEU A 4 -23.26 -1.13 -3.99
C LEU A 4 -23.52 -1.13 -5.49
N PRO A 5 -23.21 -0.05 -6.23
CA PRO A 5 -23.40 -0.01 -7.66
C PRO A 5 -22.69 -1.22 -8.28
N ALA A 6 -23.40 -1.93 -9.15
CA ALA A 6 -22.79 -2.98 -9.94
C ALA A 6 -21.70 -2.34 -10.81
N PHE A 7 -20.45 -2.47 -10.42
CA PHE A 7 -19.34 -2.06 -11.27
C PHE A 7 -19.37 -2.99 -12.49
N ALA A 8 -19.72 -2.42 -13.65
CA ALA A 8 -19.76 -3.17 -14.90
C ALA A 8 -18.40 -3.88 -15.10
N SER A 9 -18.43 -5.19 -14.98
CA SER A 9 -17.27 -6.04 -15.19
C SER A 9 -17.07 -6.20 -16.69
N THR A 10 -16.17 -5.43 -17.28
CA THR A 10 -15.51 -5.91 -18.50
C THR A 10 -14.73 -7.14 -18.08
N ALA A 11 -15.12 -8.31 -18.61
CA ALA A 11 -14.46 -9.57 -18.27
C ALA A 11 -12.98 -9.48 -18.71
N VAL A 12 -12.08 -9.39 -17.75
CA VAL A 12 -10.63 -9.45 -17.96
C VAL A 12 -10.09 -10.66 -17.23
N ALA A 13 -8.98 -11.23 -17.74
CA ALA A 13 -8.36 -12.40 -17.13
C ALA A 13 -7.78 -12.07 -15.74
N VAL A 14 -7.16 -10.92 -15.59
CA VAL A 14 -6.54 -10.48 -14.32
C VAL A 14 -7.01 -9.09 -13.92
N THR A 15 -7.38 -8.93 -12.66
CA THR A 15 -7.57 -7.61 -12.03
C THR A 15 -6.47 -7.39 -11.00
N PHE A 16 -5.55 -6.44 -11.27
CA PHE A 16 -4.62 -5.94 -10.26
C PHE A 16 -5.38 -5.06 -9.27
N VAL A 17 -5.18 -5.28 -7.98
CA VAL A 17 -5.91 -4.58 -6.93
C VAL A 17 -4.95 -4.06 -5.88
N GLY A 18 -4.94 -2.75 -5.67
CA GLY A 18 -4.27 -2.13 -4.54
C GLY A 18 -5.07 -2.36 -3.25
N ALA A 19 -4.47 -3.06 -2.30
CA ALA A 19 -5.10 -3.43 -1.03
C ALA A 19 -5.10 -2.30 0.00
N GLY A 20 -4.46 -1.15 -0.29
CA GLY A 20 -4.14 -0.18 0.73
C GLY A 20 -3.05 -0.67 1.70
N PRO A 21 -2.62 0.14 2.69
CA PRO A 21 -1.46 -0.17 3.52
C PRO A 21 -1.73 -1.18 4.64
N GLY A 22 -2.99 -1.48 4.98
CA GLY A 22 -3.25 -2.46 6.05
C GLY A 22 -4.72 -2.62 6.44
N ALA A 23 -5.39 -1.55 6.87
CA ALA A 23 -6.78 -1.62 7.34
C ALA A 23 -7.77 -1.90 6.19
N ALA A 24 -8.76 -2.74 6.45
CA ALA A 24 -9.85 -3.01 5.52
C ALA A 24 -10.64 -1.76 5.12
N ALA A 25 -10.76 -0.79 6.03
CA ALA A 25 -11.41 0.50 5.79
C ALA A 25 -10.74 1.35 4.69
N HIS A 26 -9.49 1.04 4.34
CA HIS A 26 -8.75 1.71 3.28
C HIS A 26 -8.85 1.02 1.92
N LEU A 27 -9.61 -0.06 1.83
CA LEU A 27 -9.90 -0.71 0.56
C LEU A 27 -10.91 0.12 -0.23
N THR A 28 -10.67 0.31 -1.53
CA THR A 28 -11.66 0.98 -2.37
C THR A 28 -12.87 0.09 -2.59
N LEU A 29 -14.04 0.69 -2.84
CA LEU A 29 -15.26 -0.06 -3.15
C LEU A 29 -15.09 -0.95 -4.39
N ALA A 30 -14.35 -0.47 -5.41
CA ALA A 30 -14.05 -1.24 -6.61
C ALA A 30 -13.17 -2.45 -6.28
N ALA A 31 -12.16 -2.29 -5.44
CA ALA A 31 -11.29 -3.37 -4.96
C ALA A 31 -12.08 -4.42 -4.16
N TYR A 32 -12.95 -3.96 -3.24
CA TYR A 32 -13.85 -4.85 -2.52
C TYR A 32 -14.76 -5.66 -3.46
N GLY A 33 -15.40 -4.98 -4.43
CA GLY A 33 -16.23 -5.65 -5.43
C GLY A 33 -15.48 -6.69 -6.27
N ALA A 34 -14.21 -6.41 -6.62
CA ALA A 34 -13.36 -7.36 -7.33
C ALA A 34 -13.06 -8.61 -6.49
N LEU A 35 -12.77 -8.43 -5.19
CA LEU A 35 -12.53 -9.56 -4.26
C LEU A 35 -13.77 -10.45 -4.11
N GLN A 36 -14.98 -9.85 -4.06
CA GLN A 36 -16.23 -10.60 -3.93
C GLN A 36 -16.58 -11.43 -5.18
N GLN A 37 -16.07 -11.05 -6.34
CA GLN A 37 -16.33 -11.70 -7.62
C GLN A 37 -15.20 -12.59 -8.10
N ALA A 38 -14.08 -12.64 -7.39
CA ALA A 38 -12.92 -13.43 -7.78
C ALA A 38 -13.18 -14.95 -7.67
N ASP A 39 -12.54 -15.72 -8.54
CA ASP A 39 -12.42 -17.18 -8.39
C ASP A 39 -11.09 -17.51 -7.69
N VAL A 40 -10.05 -16.73 -7.99
CA VAL A 40 -8.69 -16.88 -7.41
C VAL A 40 -8.17 -15.51 -6.97
N VAL A 41 -7.61 -15.43 -5.76
CA VAL A 41 -6.85 -14.28 -5.26
C VAL A 41 -5.41 -14.67 -5.01
N ILE A 42 -4.49 -14.04 -5.75
CA ILE A 42 -3.05 -14.17 -5.57
C ILE A 42 -2.56 -12.94 -4.81
N HIS A 43 -1.95 -13.11 -3.65
CA HIS A 43 -1.60 -11.96 -2.80
C HIS A 43 -0.17 -11.98 -2.28
N ASP A 44 0.32 -10.78 -1.95
CA ASP A 44 1.61 -10.54 -1.33
C ASP A 44 1.53 -10.64 0.20
N ARG A 45 2.69 -10.85 0.84
CA ARG A 45 2.83 -10.82 2.30
C ARG A 45 2.45 -9.48 2.93
N LEU A 46 2.57 -8.37 2.18
CA LEU A 46 2.28 -7.03 2.69
C LEU A 46 0.79 -6.71 2.73
N VAL A 47 -0.09 -7.55 2.21
CA VAL A 47 -1.54 -7.37 2.35
C VAL A 47 -1.94 -7.54 3.80
N GLY A 48 -2.71 -6.59 4.33
CA GLY A 48 -3.16 -6.62 5.73
C GLY A 48 -4.11 -7.78 6.02
N PRO A 49 -4.05 -8.38 7.22
CA PRO A 49 -4.91 -9.50 7.60
C PRO A 49 -6.41 -9.16 7.56
N GLU A 50 -6.78 -7.92 7.88
CA GLU A 50 -8.16 -7.45 7.78
C GLU A 50 -8.68 -7.48 6.34
N VAL A 51 -7.83 -7.12 5.35
CA VAL A 51 -8.19 -7.19 3.93
C VAL A 51 -8.32 -8.65 3.47
N LEU A 52 -7.39 -9.52 3.90
CA LEU A 52 -7.46 -10.96 3.59
C LEU A 52 -8.73 -11.61 4.15
N ALA A 53 -9.23 -11.13 5.29
CA ALA A 53 -10.47 -11.63 5.90
C ALA A 53 -11.74 -11.26 5.09
N LEU A 54 -11.66 -10.28 4.19
CA LEU A 54 -12.77 -9.89 3.29
C LEU A 54 -12.89 -10.81 2.06
N ILE A 55 -11.91 -11.69 1.81
CA ILE A 55 -11.96 -12.63 0.69
C ILE A 55 -12.96 -13.74 1.05
N PRO A 56 -13.99 -13.99 0.22
CA PRO A 56 -14.99 -15.02 0.50
C PRO A 56 -14.35 -16.42 0.64
N ALA A 57 -14.95 -17.27 1.47
CA ALA A 57 -14.40 -18.58 1.82
C ALA A 57 -14.29 -19.54 0.60
N HIS A 58 -15.11 -19.35 -0.43
CA HIS A 58 -15.09 -20.17 -1.64
C HIS A 58 -13.97 -19.79 -2.63
N VAL A 59 -13.34 -18.61 -2.45
CA VAL A 59 -12.28 -18.10 -3.34
C VAL A 59 -10.96 -18.79 -3.01
N VAL A 60 -10.29 -19.31 -4.04
CA VAL A 60 -8.96 -19.90 -3.89
C VAL A 60 -7.95 -18.80 -3.55
N ARG A 61 -7.17 -18.97 -2.47
CA ARG A 61 -6.14 -18.02 -2.06
C ARG A 61 -4.76 -18.60 -2.30
N ILE A 62 -3.91 -17.84 -3.00
CA ILE A 62 -2.53 -18.20 -3.29
C ILE A 62 -1.63 -17.15 -2.63
N ASP A 63 -0.91 -17.55 -1.59
CA ASP A 63 0.06 -16.71 -0.88
C ASP A 63 1.44 -16.86 -1.50
N LEU A 64 1.90 -15.86 -2.22
CA LEU A 64 3.24 -15.80 -2.82
C LEU A 64 4.30 -15.21 -1.89
N GLY A 65 3.90 -14.81 -0.68
CA GLY A 65 4.81 -14.22 0.31
C GLY A 65 5.62 -15.23 1.11
N LYS A 66 5.35 -16.54 1.02
CA LYS A 66 5.93 -17.57 1.89
C LYS A 66 7.22 -18.21 1.37
N GLN A 67 7.57 -18.07 0.10
CA GLN A 67 8.76 -18.70 -0.47
C GLN A 67 9.95 -17.75 -0.48
N GLY A 68 10.87 -17.98 0.40
CA GLY A 68 12.31 -17.65 0.47
C GLY A 68 12.83 -16.35 -0.19
N PHE A 69 13.85 -15.81 0.44
CA PHE A 69 14.52 -14.56 0.10
C PHE A 69 15.49 -14.65 -1.10
N GLY A 70 14.96 -14.75 -2.34
CA GLY A 70 15.74 -14.59 -3.56
C GLY A 70 15.04 -13.65 -4.54
N PRO A 71 15.59 -12.44 -4.87
CA PRO A 71 14.78 -11.41 -5.56
C PRO A 71 14.31 -11.77 -6.97
N SER A 72 15.11 -12.41 -7.81
CA SER A 72 14.75 -12.67 -9.21
C SER A 72 13.98 -13.97 -9.44
N ALA A 73 14.29 -15.03 -8.68
CA ALA A 73 13.57 -16.30 -8.79
C ALA A 73 12.12 -16.18 -8.31
N LEU A 74 11.88 -15.34 -7.31
CA LEU A 74 10.55 -15.10 -6.76
C LEU A 74 9.62 -14.40 -7.77
N GLN A 75 10.10 -13.41 -8.53
CA GLN A 75 9.27 -12.69 -9.50
C GLN A 75 8.88 -13.57 -10.69
N THR A 76 9.78 -14.40 -11.18
CA THR A 76 9.46 -15.35 -12.25
C THR A 76 8.39 -16.36 -11.80
N THR A 77 8.43 -16.80 -10.53
CA THR A 77 7.40 -17.67 -9.96
C THR A 77 6.05 -16.95 -9.85
N ILE A 78 6.06 -15.69 -9.44
CA ILE A 78 4.84 -14.85 -9.37
C ILE A 78 4.22 -14.74 -10.77
N ASN A 79 5.02 -14.36 -11.77
CA ASN A 79 4.58 -14.19 -13.14
C ASN A 79 4.03 -15.50 -13.72
N ALA A 80 4.74 -16.61 -13.54
CA ALA A 80 4.29 -17.92 -14.00
C ALA A 80 2.97 -18.37 -13.35
N THR A 81 2.82 -18.14 -12.03
CA THR A 81 1.59 -18.48 -11.30
C THR A 81 0.42 -17.62 -11.80
N LEU A 82 0.66 -16.32 -12.01
CA LEU A 82 -0.36 -15.39 -12.48
C LEU A 82 -0.87 -15.79 -13.86
N VAL A 83 0.03 -16.07 -14.82
CA VAL A 83 -0.29 -16.53 -16.17
C VAL A 83 -1.01 -17.88 -16.13
N ALA A 84 -0.52 -18.85 -15.35
CA ALA A 84 -1.13 -20.18 -15.24
C ALA A 84 -2.57 -20.08 -14.74
N GLN A 85 -2.84 -19.32 -13.69
CA GLN A 85 -4.19 -19.15 -13.14
C GLN A 85 -5.11 -18.42 -14.12
N ALA A 86 -4.63 -17.34 -14.75
CA ALA A 86 -5.43 -16.57 -15.71
C ALA A 86 -5.76 -17.38 -16.98
N SER A 87 -4.87 -18.26 -17.42
CA SER A 87 -5.08 -19.13 -18.60
C SER A 87 -6.17 -20.21 -18.39
N THR A 88 -6.60 -20.46 -17.17
CA THR A 88 -7.71 -21.38 -16.88
C THR A 88 -9.09 -20.78 -17.22
N GLY A 89 -9.17 -19.50 -17.51
CA GLY A 89 -10.42 -18.75 -17.64
C GLY A 89 -11.03 -18.28 -16.32
N ALA A 90 -10.33 -18.50 -15.20
CA ALA A 90 -10.73 -18.01 -13.88
C ALA A 90 -10.62 -16.47 -13.81
N ARG A 91 -11.48 -15.82 -13.01
CA ARG A 91 -11.38 -14.40 -12.67
C ARG A 91 -10.32 -14.23 -11.59
N VAL A 92 -9.12 -13.88 -12.01
CA VAL A 92 -7.97 -13.75 -11.12
C VAL A 92 -7.88 -12.33 -10.57
N VAL A 93 -7.76 -12.19 -9.25
CA VAL A 93 -7.37 -10.96 -8.58
C VAL A 93 -5.93 -11.08 -8.13
N ARG A 94 -5.06 -10.18 -8.60
CA ARG A 94 -3.71 -9.98 -8.08
C ARG A 94 -3.74 -8.87 -7.04
N LEU A 95 -3.73 -9.23 -5.76
CA LEU A 95 -3.87 -8.32 -4.62
C LEU A 95 -2.50 -7.90 -4.08
N LYS A 96 -2.19 -6.62 -4.15
CA LYS A 96 -0.89 -6.02 -3.81
C LYS A 96 -1.03 -5.03 -2.65
N GLY A 97 -0.12 -5.05 -1.67
CA GLY A 97 -0.14 -4.09 -0.56
C GLY A 97 0.07 -2.64 -1.03
N GLY A 98 -0.65 -1.68 -0.46
CA GLY A 98 -0.61 -0.28 -0.87
C GLY A 98 -1.31 -0.03 -2.21
N ASP A 99 -0.67 0.74 -3.07
CA ASP A 99 -1.04 0.93 -4.48
C ASP A 99 -0.18 0.04 -5.38
N CYS A 100 -0.79 -0.55 -6.40
CA CYS A 100 -0.09 -1.49 -7.30
C CYS A 100 1.04 -0.83 -8.08
N GLY A 101 0.86 0.45 -8.48
CA GLY A 101 1.80 1.20 -9.31
C GLY A 101 2.94 1.86 -8.53
N ILE A 102 2.98 1.73 -7.18
CA ILE A 102 4.02 2.35 -6.36
C ILE A 102 4.98 1.28 -5.82
N PHE A 103 6.13 1.12 -6.46
CA PHE A 103 7.19 0.15 -6.12
C PHE A 103 6.70 -1.30 -5.99
N GLY A 104 5.64 -1.65 -6.74
CA GLY A 104 4.98 -2.94 -6.70
C GLY A 104 5.43 -3.92 -7.79
N ARG A 105 6.42 -3.58 -8.62
CA ARG A 105 6.87 -4.39 -9.78
C ARG A 105 5.71 -4.74 -10.72
N LEU A 106 4.74 -3.82 -10.86
CA LEU A 106 3.51 -4.05 -11.63
C LEU A 106 3.81 -4.32 -13.10
N ASP A 107 4.76 -3.56 -13.69
CA ASP A 107 5.10 -3.67 -15.12
C ASP A 107 5.63 -5.05 -15.48
N GLU A 108 6.45 -5.67 -14.61
CA GLU A 108 6.98 -7.02 -14.84
C GLU A 108 5.87 -8.11 -14.83
N GLU A 109 4.82 -7.91 -14.03
CA GLU A 109 3.64 -8.79 -14.00
C GLU A 109 2.76 -8.55 -15.24
N ILE A 110 2.61 -7.29 -15.67
CA ILE A 110 1.89 -6.90 -16.90
C ILE A 110 2.57 -7.48 -18.14
N GLU A 111 3.89 -7.29 -18.29
CA GLU A 111 4.68 -7.84 -19.41
C GLU A 111 4.48 -9.35 -19.58
N ALA A 112 4.42 -10.09 -18.45
CA ALA A 112 4.16 -11.52 -18.49
C ALA A 112 2.75 -11.87 -19.01
N LEU A 113 1.73 -11.08 -18.64
CA LEU A 113 0.36 -11.25 -19.14
C LEU A 113 0.25 -10.89 -20.62
N GLU A 114 0.89 -9.81 -21.06
CA GLU A 114 0.92 -9.37 -22.44
C GLU A 114 1.59 -10.43 -23.33
N ALA A 115 2.73 -10.98 -22.90
CA ALA A 115 3.40 -12.08 -23.59
C ALA A 115 2.50 -13.32 -23.74
N ALA A 116 1.60 -13.55 -22.79
CA ALA A 116 0.61 -14.63 -22.81
C ALA A 116 -0.72 -14.21 -23.48
N GLN A 117 -0.84 -13.01 -24.02
CA GLN A 117 -2.05 -12.44 -24.63
C GLN A 117 -3.28 -12.43 -23.71
N LEU A 118 -3.05 -12.24 -22.39
CA LEU A 118 -4.08 -12.20 -21.36
C LEU A 118 -4.47 -10.75 -21.04
N SER A 119 -5.77 -10.48 -21.00
CA SER A 119 -6.29 -9.15 -20.68
C SER A 119 -6.20 -8.84 -19.19
N PHE A 120 -5.96 -7.59 -18.85
CA PHE A 120 -5.91 -7.14 -17.46
C PHE A 120 -6.57 -5.77 -17.25
N ARG A 121 -6.82 -5.42 -16.00
CA ARG A 121 -7.14 -4.06 -15.54
C ARG A 121 -6.48 -3.79 -14.20
N ILE A 122 -6.33 -2.51 -13.86
CA ILE A 122 -5.72 -2.04 -12.62
C ILE A 122 -6.75 -1.26 -11.82
N LEU A 123 -6.95 -1.65 -10.57
CA LEU A 123 -7.72 -0.91 -9.58
C LEU A 123 -6.73 -0.30 -8.57
N PRO A 124 -6.61 1.04 -8.51
CA PRO A 124 -5.66 1.69 -7.61
C PRO A 124 -6.04 1.46 -6.15
N GLY A 125 -5.03 1.54 -5.28
CA GLY A 125 -5.18 1.50 -3.83
C GLY A 125 -4.67 2.77 -3.16
N LEU A 126 -4.94 2.94 -1.87
CA LEU A 126 -4.34 4.01 -1.10
C LEU A 126 -2.85 3.69 -0.87
N THR A 127 -1.99 4.60 -1.32
CA THR A 127 -0.56 4.47 -1.09
C THR A 127 -0.21 4.71 0.38
N SER A 128 0.77 3.97 0.91
CA SER A 128 1.22 4.11 2.30
C SER A 128 1.64 5.54 2.66
N ALA A 129 2.19 6.32 1.71
CA ALA A 129 2.58 7.71 1.93
C ALA A 129 1.39 8.60 2.32
N ALA A 130 0.27 8.47 1.60
CA ALA A 130 -0.92 9.29 1.86
C ALA A 130 -1.56 8.92 3.20
N VAL A 131 -1.67 7.63 3.50
CA VAL A 131 -2.26 7.16 4.76
C VAL A 131 -1.36 7.51 5.95
N ALA A 132 -0.04 7.33 5.82
CA ALA A 132 0.91 7.71 6.85
C ALA A 132 0.83 9.20 7.19
N ALA A 133 0.75 10.07 6.18
CA ALA A 133 0.59 11.50 6.39
C ALA A 133 -0.75 11.85 7.09
N ALA A 134 -1.84 11.18 6.71
CA ALA A 134 -3.13 11.33 7.37
C ALA A 134 -3.06 10.91 8.85
N ASN A 135 -2.40 9.77 9.16
CA ASN A 135 -2.28 9.24 10.51
C ASN A 135 -1.45 10.14 11.45
N ILE A 136 -0.54 10.94 10.90
CA ILE A 136 0.21 11.96 11.66
C ILE A 136 -0.45 13.35 11.61
N GLY A 137 -1.64 13.48 11.01
CA GLY A 137 -2.39 14.73 10.90
C GLY A 137 -1.72 15.77 9.99
N GLN A 138 -0.91 15.35 9.03
CA GLN A 138 -0.18 16.24 8.13
C GLN A 138 -0.67 16.12 6.68
N SER A 139 -0.51 17.22 5.94
CA SER A 139 -0.61 17.19 4.48
C SER A 139 0.78 16.98 3.88
N LEU A 140 0.88 16.12 2.87
CA LEU A 140 2.11 15.93 2.10
C LEU A 140 2.49 17.19 1.31
N THR A 141 1.52 18.02 0.97
CA THR A 141 1.74 19.30 0.27
C THR A 141 1.17 20.46 1.08
N ARG A 142 1.80 21.63 1.01
CA ARG A 142 1.32 22.84 1.65
C ARG A 142 1.76 24.06 0.85
N ARG A 143 0.80 24.95 0.54
CA ARG A 143 1.11 26.22 -0.11
C ARG A 143 2.13 27.00 0.74
N GLY A 144 3.19 27.50 0.12
CA GLY A 144 4.28 28.23 0.79
C GLY A 144 5.32 27.35 1.49
N ARG A 145 5.14 26.02 1.56
CA ARG A 145 6.15 25.10 2.07
C ARG A 145 6.83 24.34 0.93
N ASN A 146 6.07 23.57 0.16
CA ASN A 146 6.60 22.75 -0.92
C ASN A 146 5.67 22.78 -2.14
N ALA A 147 6.27 22.95 -3.31
CA ALA A 147 5.57 22.91 -4.59
C ALA A 147 5.57 21.49 -5.19
N ALA A 148 6.39 20.58 -4.64
CA ALA A 148 6.52 19.19 -5.09
C ALA A 148 6.39 18.22 -3.91
N LEU A 149 6.05 16.98 -4.24
CA LEU A 149 6.13 15.82 -3.36
C LEU A 149 6.99 14.78 -4.05
N ARG A 150 8.00 14.27 -3.36
CA ARG A 150 8.81 13.15 -3.85
C ARG A 150 8.36 11.85 -3.20
N ILE A 151 8.16 10.83 -4.03
CA ILE A 151 7.96 9.44 -3.60
C ILE A 151 9.14 8.65 -4.15
N VAL A 152 10.00 8.17 -3.27
CA VAL A 152 11.25 7.52 -3.65
C VAL A 152 11.42 6.17 -2.95
N THR A 153 12.27 5.32 -3.51
CA THR A 153 12.71 4.08 -2.85
C THR A 153 14.08 4.26 -2.21
N GLY A 154 14.28 3.70 -1.02
CA GLY A 154 15.59 3.68 -0.38
C GLY A 154 16.48 2.52 -0.85
N HIS A 155 15.95 1.61 -1.67
CA HIS A 155 16.64 0.42 -2.13
C HIS A 155 16.19 0.06 -3.55
N ASP A 156 17.12 -0.31 -4.42
CA ASP A 156 16.82 -0.86 -5.74
C ASP A 156 17.47 -2.24 -5.94
N MET A 157 17.57 -2.70 -7.19
CA MET A 157 18.10 -4.04 -7.52
C MET A 157 19.60 -4.20 -7.20
N VAL A 158 20.36 -3.12 -7.19
CA VAL A 158 21.82 -3.14 -7.06
C VAL A 158 22.27 -2.73 -5.64
N GLY A 159 21.36 -2.21 -4.81
CA GLY A 159 21.68 -1.76 -3.45
C GLY A 159 20.89 -0.52 -3.03
N PHE A 160 21.57 0.48 -2.50
CA PHE A 160 20.93 1.74 -2.12
C PHE A 160 20.65 2.57 -3.36
N ALA A 161 19.36 2.94 -3.57
CA ALA A 161 18.95 3.73 -4.71
C ALA A 161 19.58 5.13 -4.69
N ASP A 162 20.12 5.56 -5.81
CA ASP A 162 20.55 6.96 -5.97
C ASP A 162 19.33 7.86 -6.22
N GLN A 163 19.39 9.10 -5.73
CA GLN A 163 18.27 10.03 -5.72
C GLN A 163 18.76 11.46 -6.00
N ASP A 164 17.82 12.37 -6.26
CA ASP A 164 18.10 13.81 -6.24
C ASP A 164 18.32 14.30 -4.79
N TRP A 165 19.45 13.90 -4.22
CA TRP A 165 19.80 14.25 -2.83
C TRP A 165 19.82 15.74 -2.57
N ARG A 166 20.29 16.52 -3.56
CA ARG A 166 20.35 17.99 -3.47
C ARG A 166 18.96 18.61 -3.37
N GLY A 167 18.04 18.15 -4.20
CA GLY A 167 16.64 18.60 -4.14
C GLY A 167 15.96 18.16 -2.86
N MET A 168 16.18 16.92 -2.41
CA MET A 168 15.59 16.39 -1.17
C MET A 168 16.12 17.09 0.09
N ALA A 169 17.35 17.63 0.07
CA ALA A 169 17.97 18.33 1.20
C ALA A 169 17.47 19.78 1.38
N GLN A 170 16.69 20.33 0.44
CA GLN A 170 16.23 21.72 0.53
C GLN A 170 15.22 21.92 1.67
N PRO A 171 15.28 23.07 2.37
CA PRO A 171 14.31 23.42 3.40
C PRO A 171 12.87 23.38 2.86
N GLY A 172 11.96 22.80 3.65
CA GLY A 172 10.55 22.72 3.31
C GLY A 172 10.16 21.58 2.38
N GLU A 173 11.11 20.88 1.77
CA GLU A 173 10.83 19.71 0.92
C GLU A 173 10.22 18.56 1.74
N VAL A 174 9.34 17.82 1.08
CA VAL A 174 8.70 16.63 1.66
C VAL A 174 8.96 15.43 0.76
N THR A 175 9.52 14.38 1.35
CA THR A 175 9.80 13.14 0.64
C THR A 175 9.26 11.95 1.43
N ALA A 176 8.51 11.08 0.76
CA ALA A 176 8.11 9.78 1.27
C ALA A 176 9.08 8.71 0.75
N VAL A 177 9.82 8.07 1.66
CA VAL A 177 10.82 7.06 1.31
C VAL A 177 10.27 5.67 1.63
N TYR A 178 10.04 4.87 0.59
CA TYR A 178 9.71 3.46 0.67
C TYR A 178 10.98 2.62 0.80
N MET A 179 10.89 1.46 1.45
CA MET A 179 12.02 0.53 1.62
C MET A 179 13.27 1.18 2.24
N GLY A 180 13.11 2.34 2.91
CA GLY A 180 14.20 3.17 3.45
C GLY A 180 14.80 2.67 4.76
N LYS A 181 14.16 1.72 5.46
CA LYS A 181 14.58 1.29 6.81
C LYS A 181 16.03 0.77 6.85
N LYS A 182 16.41 -0.10 5.93
CA LYS A 182 17.79 -0.65 5.84
C LYS A 182 18.80 0.36 5.32
N SER A 183 18.36 1.34 4.54
CA SER A 183 19.19 2.41 3.97
C SER A 183 19.20 3.70 4.79
N ALA A 184 18.61 3.71 5.98
CA ALA A 184 18.45 4.90 6.81
C ALA A 184 19.75 5.67 7.06
N ARG A 185 20.85 4.98 7.39
CA ARG A 185 22.20 5.58 7.57
C ARG A 185 22.75 6.17 6.27
N PHE A 186 22.55 5.49 5.14
CA PHE A 186 22.96 5.97 3.83
C PHE A 186 22.18 7.24 3.46
N ILE A 187 20.84 7.21 3.61
CA ILE A 187 19.96 8.37 3.36
C ILE A 187 20.39 9.56 4.22
N GLN A 188 20.61 9.34 5.53
CA GLN A 188 21.10 10.38 6.44
C GLN A 188 22.39 11.02 5.91
N GLY A 189 23.40 10.19 5.61
CA GLY A 189 24.70 10.65 5.14
C GLY A 189 24.61 11.47 3.85
N ARG A 190 23.84 10.96 2.87
CA ARG A 190 23.64 11.66 1.59
C ARG A 190 22.94 13.00 1.76
N LEU A 191 21.87 13.07 2.54
CA LEU A 191 21.16 14.33 2.79
C LEU A 191 22.03 15.35 3.51
N MET A 192 22.77 14.95 4.55
CA MET A 192 23.69 15.84 5.27
C MET A 192 24.83 16.34 4.39
N MET A 193 25.41 15.50 3.51
CA MET A 193 26.42 15.90 2.53
C MET A 193 25.87 16.96 1.53
N HIS A 194 24.59 16.98 1.30
CA HIS A 194 23.92 17.95 0.42
C HIS A 194 23.28 19.13 1.17
N GLY A 195 23.61 19.29 2.46
CA GLY A 195 23.25 20.47 3.24
C GLY A 195 21.98 20.37 4.08
N ALA A 196 21.35 19.19 4.15
CA ALA A 196 20.23 19.03 5.09
C ALA A 196 20.72 19.15 6.54
N LEU A 197 19.95 19.87 7.36
CA LEU A 197 20.30 20.09 8.76
C LEU A 197 20.08 18.82 9.60
N PRO A 198 20.89 18.56 10.64
CA PRO A 198 20.73 17.40 11.52
C PRO A 198 19.36 17.34 12.21
N ASP A 199 18.75 18.50 12.48
CA ASP A 199 17.43 18.64 13.11
C ASP A 199 16.27 18.58 12.11
N THR A 200 16.54 18.35 10.81
CA THR A 200 15.49 18.16 9.80
C THR A 200 14.49 17.10 10.27
N ALA A 201 13.22 17.49 10.25
CA ALA A 201 12.11 16.68 10.74
C ALA A 201 11.99 15.35 9.97
N VAL A 202 11.83 14.27 10.71
CA VAL A 202 11.60 12.92 10.13
C VAL A 202 10.52 12.20 10.94
N THR A 203 9.61 11.52 10.28
CA THR A 203 8.70 10.58 10.93
C THR A 203 8.78 9.22 10.25
N LEU A 204 8.95 8.19 11.06
CA LEU A 204 8.86 6.80 10.61
C LEU A 204 7.50 6.24 11.03
N ILE A 205 6.79 5.60 10.13
CA ILE A 205 5.53 4.93 10.44
C ILE A 205 5.67 3.46 10.04
N GLU A 206 5.68 2.59 11.04
CA GLU A 206 5.71 1.14 10.89
C GLU A 206 4.28 0.59 10.84
N ASN A 207 4.03 -0.41 10.01
CA ASN A 207 2.75 -1.11 9.90
C ASN A 207 1.57 -0.15 9.69
N VAL A 208 1.72 0.77 8.74
CA VAL A 208 0.74 1.83 8.45
C VAL A 208 -0.67 1.28 8.41
N SER A 209 -1.58 1.89 9.18
CA SER A 209 -3.00 1.56 9.35
C SER A 209 -3.31 0.16 9.90
N ARG A 210 -2.35 -0.61 10.34
CA ARG A 210 -2.57 -1.88 11.03
C ARG A 210 -2.80 -1.67 12.53
N ALA A 211 -3.30 -2.70 13.21
CA ALA A 211 -3.54 -2.65 14.66
C ALA A 211 -2.26 -2.38 15.48
N ASP A 212 -1.12 -2.82 14.96
CA ASP A 212 0.22 -2.67 15.53
C ASP A 212 1.02 -1.50 14.92
N GLU A 213 0.34 -0.51 14.35
CA GLU A 213 0.97 0.69 13.84
C GLU A 213 1.77 1.42 14.91
N ARG A 214 3.02 1.79 14.57
CA ARG A 214 3.88 2.61 15.42
C ARG A 214 4.34 3.85 14.67
N ILE A 215 4.21 5.00 15.32
CA ILE A 215 4.66 6.30 14.80
C ILE A 215 5.84 6.76 15.64
N VAL A 216 6.98 6.99 15.00
CA VAL A 216 8.21 7.43 15.63
C VAL A 216 8.62 8.78 15.04
N ALA A 217 8.50 9.85 15.84
CA ALA A 217 9.03 11.16 15.52
C ALA A 217 10.54 11.17 15.78
N ALA A 218 11.31 11.66 14.82
CA ALA A 218 12.76 11.68 14.83
C ALA A 218 13.29 12.94 14.12
N THR A 219 14.60 13.09 14.10
CA THR A 219 15.31 14.04 13.26
C THR A 219 16.20 13.27 12.27
N LEU A 220 16.74 13.98 11.29
CA LEU A 220 17.71 13.39 10.37
C LEU A 220 18.91 12.80 11.12
N ALA A 221 19.37 13.46 12.19
CA ALA A 221 20.47 12.97 13.03
C ALA A 221 20.15 11.63 13.70
N THR A 222 18.91 11.41 14.12
CA THR A 222 18.50 10.18 14.84
C THR A 222 17.80 9.16 13.95
N LEU A 223 17.67 9.43 12.65
CA LEU A 223 17.00 8.54 11.70
C LEU A 223 17.51 7.10 11.69
N PRO A 224 18.85 6.82 11.71
CA PRO A 224 19.35 5.43 11.72
C PRO A 224 18.91 4.64 12.95
N ASP A 225 18.96 5.25 14.13
CA ASP A 225 18.60 4.59 15.40
C ASP A 225 17.09 4.36 15.47
N ALA A 226 16.30 5.36 15.05
CA ALA A 226 14.85 5.23 14.93
C ALA A 226 14.45 4.11 13.96
N ALA A 227 15.14 3.97 12.84
CA ALA A 227 14.89 2.91 11.86
C ALA A 227 15.30 1.53 12.37
N ALA A 228 16.39 1.43 13.12
CA ALA A 228 16.87 0.18 13.72
C ALA A 228 15.90 -0.38 14.77
N ALA A 229 15.14 0.48 15.44
CA ALA A 229 14.15 0.09 16.45
C ALA A 229 12.84 -0.50 15.86
N LEU A 230 12.68 -0.50 14.53
CA LEU A 230 11.50 -1.01 13.84
C LEU A 230 11.74 -2.42 13.31
N THR A 231 10.75 -3.29 13.43
CA THR A 231 10.83 -4.69 12.98
C THR A 231 10.02 -4.95 11.70
N GLY A 232 8.87 -4.29 11.57
CA GLY A 232 7.95 -4.42 10.44
C GLY A 232 8.28 -3.54 9.24
N PRO A 233 7.43 -3.58 8.21
CA PRO A 233 7.51 -2.67 7.07
C PRO A 233 7.23 -1.24 7.53
N ALA A 234 8.04 -0.29 7.07
CA ALA A 234 7.91 1.10 7.47
C ALA A 234 8.10 2.06 6.30
N ILE A 235 7.41 3.19 6.37
CA ILE A 235 7.63 4.34 5.51
C ILE A 235 8.31 5.45 6.30
N ILE A 236 9.19 6.20 5.65
CA ILE A 236 9.86 7.37 6.22
C ILE A 236 9.30 8.61 5.54
N LEU A 237 8.81 9.56 6.33
CA LEU A 237 8.38 10.88 5.87
C LEU A 237 9.44 11.90 6.29
N LEU A 238 10.26 12.35 5.32
CA LEU A 238 11.21 13.44 5.51
C LEU A 238 10.48 14.78 5.40
N GLY A 239 10.82 15.74 6.26
CA GLY A 239 10.23 17.06 6.29
C GLY A 239 8.91 17.17 7.07
N LEU A 240 8.44 16.09 7.71
CA LEU A 240 7.19 16.08 8.46
C LEU A 240 7.36 15.52 9.87
N LEU A 241 6.65 16.13 10.84
CA LEU A 241 6.45 15.61 12.20
C LEU A 241 4.96 15.42 12.49
N PRO A 242 4.58 14.53 13.40
CA PRO A 242 3.21 14.44 13.88
C PRO A 242 2.71 15.76 14.46
N ARG A 243 1.45 16.09 14.25
CA ARG A 243 0.84 17.24 14.95
C ARG A 243 0.81 16.97 16.45
N ARG A 244 1.10 17.99 17.26
CA ARG A 244 1.11 17.87 18.72
C ARG A 244 -0.29 17.54 19.27
N ALA A 245 -0.34 16.84 20.39
CA ALA A 245 -1.50 16.17 20.99
C ALA A 245 -2.73 17.05 21.38
N GLY A 246 -2.70 18.36 21.19
CA GLY A 246 -3.91 19.19 21.30
C GLY A 246 -4.94 18.95 20.18
N HIS A 247 -4.54 18.22 19.14
CA HIS A 247 -5.37 17.82 18.01
C HIS A 247 -5.15 16.32 17.79
N ALA A 248 -5.71 15.51 18.70
CA ALA A 248 -5.65 14.06 18.58
C ALA A 248 -6.25 13.64 17.22
N VAL A 249 -5.41 13.09 16.34
CA VAL A 249 -5.89 12.43 15.14
C VAL A 249 -6.59 11.16 15.61
N ALA A 250 -7.91 11.11 15.52
CA ALA A 250 -8.66 9.92 15.82
C ALA A 250 -8.23 8.81 14.86
N LYS A 251 -7.65 7.73 15.38
CA LYS A 251 -7.39 6.54 14.58
C LYS A 251 -8.72 5.99 14.09
N ILE A 252 -8.81 5.64 12.83
CA ILE A 252 -9.93 4.85 12.33
C ILE A 252 -9.85 3.51 13.07
N LYS A 253 -10.67 3.35 14.12
CA LYS A 253 -10.85 2.03 14.75
C LYS A 253 -11.56 1.16 13.74
N ALA A 254 -11.08 -0.07 13.56
CA ALA A 254 -11.81 -1.10 12.82
C ALA A 254 -13.21 -1.22 13.45
N THR A 255 -14.20 -0.62 12.79
CA THR A 255 -15.59 -0.82 13.18
C THR A 255 -15.94 -2.20 12.66
N ARG A 256 -16.20 -3.15 13.54
CA ARG A 256 -16.85 -4.41 13.16
C ARG A 256 -18.06 -4.01 12.32
N ILE A 257 -18.10 -4.43 11.07
CA ILE A 257 -19.33 -4.40 10.28
C ILE A 257 -20.25 -5.36 11.01
N GLN A 258 -21.10 -4.82 11.87
CA GLN A 258 -22.20 -5.60 12.46
C GLN A 258 -23.11 -5.93 11.28
N GLU A 259 -23.26 -7.21 11.01
CA GLU A 259 -24.33 -7.71 10.14
C GLU A 259 -25.65 -7.24 10.77
N ALA A 260 -26.25 -6.22 10.18
CA ALA A 260 -27.62 -5.85 10.52
C ALA A 260 -28.52 -7.02 10.09
N PRO A 261 -29.35 -7.56 11.00
CA PRO A 261 -30.27 -8.64 10.63
C PRO A 261 -31.18 -8.12 9.51
N LEU A 262 -31.23 -8.87 8.41
CA LEU A 262 -32.15 -8.65 7.29
C LEU A 262 -33.59 -8.72 7.84
N GLN A 263 -34.21 -7.56 8.08
CA GLN A 263 -35.66 -7.52 8.19
C GLN A 263 -36.21 -7.61 6.75
N ALA A 264 -36.78 -8.77 6.44
CA ALA A 264 -37.55 -8.96 5.23
C ALA A 264 -38.78 -8.00 5.26
N ALA A 265 -38.77 -7.03 4.34
CA ALA A 265 -39.97 -6.24 4.11
C ALA A 265 -41.07 -7.14 3.52
N PRO A 266 -42.32 -7.07 4.02
CA PRO A 266 -43.40 -7.85 3.45
C PRO A 266 -43.70 -7.38 2.03
N LEU A 267 -43.80 -8.32 1.09
CA LEU A 267 -44.31 -8.09 -0.25
C LEU A 267 -45.75 -7.59 -0.15
N GLN A 268 -45.99 -6.33 -0.47
CA GLN A 268 -47.33 -5.86 -0.74
C GLN A 268 -47.80 -6.44 -2.08
N GLU A 269 -48.70 -7.40 -2.02
CA GLU A 269 -49.46 -7.86 -3.19
C GLU A 269 -50.25 -6.69 -3.77
N ALA A 270 -49.93 -6.29 -5.00
CA ALA A 270 -50.78 -5.41 -5.78
C ALA A 270 -52.06 -6.17 -6.13
N ARG A 271 -53.17 -5.78 -5.53
CA ARG A 271 -54.47 -6.17 -5.99
C ARG A 271 -54.90 -5.24 -7.12
N THR A 272 -55.15 -5.87 -8.26
CA THR A 272 -55.97 -5.46 -9.44
C THR A 272 -56.14 -3.98 -9.67
#